data_82d065c09c7dd8477a0a11bbf66d7a98
#
_entry.id   82d065c09c7dd8477a0a11bbf66d7a98
#
_cell.length_a   1.000
_cell.length_b   1.000
_cell.length_c   1.000
_cell.angle_alpha   90.00
_cell.angle_beta   90.00
_cell.angle_gamma   90.00
#
_symmetry.space_group_name_H-M   'P 1'
#
loop_
_entity.id
_entity.type
_entity.pdbx_description
1 polymer ?
#
loop_
_entity_poly.entity_id
_entity_poly.type
_entity_poly.pdbx_seq_one_letter_code
_entity_poly.pdbx_strand_id
1 'polypeptide(L)'
;MISANLSAIFYLISGVLFILALRGLSSPETSRQGNLFGILGMIIAITVTFLSIGNFSTGFIFVLLFVLLGGSIGAFIAYRIPMTAMPELVAGFHSLVGLAAVFVAISAFLNPEAFNLGTKGNIKLGSLIEMSIGAAVGAITFSGSIIAFLKLQGIMSGSPIVFKGQHPLNAIILISIVILIYLLCASQSSSLFWILLAVSFSIGFLLIIPIGGADMPVVISMLNSYSGWAAAGIGFTLENTALIITGALVGSSGAILSYIMCKGMNHSFFNVILGGFGATESSSSSSNKEQRPVKSGN
;
A
#
# COMPACT_ATOMS: atom_id res chain seq x y z
N MET A 1 5.20 -1.83 -32.23
CA MET A 1 4.01 -1.76 -31.36
C MET A 1 3.32 -3.12 -31.32
N ILE A 2 3.09 -3.63 -30.12
CA ILE A 2 2.28 -4.84 -29.94
C ILE A 2 0.79 -4.45 -30.11
N SER A 3 -0.02 -5.33 -30.71
CA SER A 3 -1.47 -5.09 -30.77
C SER A 3 -2.08 -5.11 -29.36
N ALA A 4 -3.15 -4.31 -29.14
CA ALA A 4 -3.83 -4.24 -27.84
C ALA A 4 -4.29 -5.62 -27.33
N ASN A 5 -4.79 -6.48 -28.24
CA ASN A 5 -5.20 -7.84 -27.89
C ASN A 5 -4.04 -8.70 -27.41
N LEU A 6 -2.87 -8.59 -28.05
CA LEU A 6 -1.68 -9.34 -27.67
C LEU A 6 -1.13 -8.87 -26.32
N SER A 7 -1.11 -7.56 -26.08
CA SER A 7 -0.76 -7.00 -24.77
C SER A 7 -1.70 -7.50 -23.66
N ALA A 8 -3.02 -7.55 -23.92
CA ALA A 8 -3.99 -8.07 -22.98
C ALA A 8 -3.75 -9.55 -22.63
N ILE A 9 -3.40 -10.39 -23.62
CA ILE A 9 -3.08 -11.80 -23.40
C ILE A 9 -1.84 -11.95 -22.52
N PHE A 10 -0.76 -11.21 -22.80
CA PHE A 10 0.44 -11.28 -21.98
C PHE A 10 0.24 -10.74 -20.57
N TYR A 11 -0.58 -9.69 -20.39
CA TYR A 11 -0.95 -9.21 -19.05
C TYR A 11 -1.80 -10.25 -18.31
N LEU A 12 -2.69 -10.97 -19.00
CA LEU A 12 -3.43 -12.07 -18.39
C LEU A 12 -2.49 -13.20 -17.94
N ILE A 13 -1.52 -13.59 -18.78
CA ILE A 13 -0.50 -14.60 -18.42
C ILE A 13 0.30 -14.13 -17.19
N SER A 14 0.73 -12.88 -17.19
CA SER A 14 1.42 -12.29 -16.04
C SER A 14 0.56 -12.34 -14.76
N GLY A 15 -0.72 -11.99 -14.86
CA GLY A 15 -1.68 -12.07 -13.74
C GLY A 15 -1.84 -13.50 -13.22
N VAL A 16 -1.96 -14.49 -14.09
CA VAL A 16 -2.00 -15.91 -13.70
C VAL A 16 -0.72 -16.33 -12.98
N LEU A 17 0.44 -15.92 -13.49
CA LEU A 17 1.72 -16.20 -12.84
C LEU A 17 1.81 -15.56 -11.44
N PHE A 18 1.28 -14.35 -11.23
CA PHE A 18 1.22 -13.73 -9.90
C PHE A 18 0.29 -14.50 -8.94
N ILE A 19 -0.85 -15.03 -9.42
CA ILE A 19 -1.73 -15.89 -8.60
C ILE A 19 -0.99 -17.17 -8.20
N LEU A 20 -0.29 -17.79 -9.14
CA LEU A 20 0.51 -19.00 -8.88
C LEU A 20 1.69 -18.70 -7.95
N ALA A 21 2.29 -17.50 -8.05
CA ALA A 21 3.33 -17.04 -7.13
C ALA A 21 2.82 -16.97 -5.68
N LEU A 22 1.69 -16.32 -5.45
CA LEU A 22 1.09 -16.23 -4.11
C LEU A 22 0.76 -17.62 -3.55
N ARG A 23 0.19 -18.51 -4.38
CA ARG A 23 -0.07 -19.89 -3.99
C ARG A 23 1.22 -20.65 -3.66
N GLY A 24 2.26 -20.49 -4.48
CA GLY A 24 3.55 -21.15 -4.25
C GLY A 24 4.26 -20.66 -3.01
N LEU A 25 4.16 -19.36 -2.68
CA LEU A 25 4.76 -18.77 -1.49
C LEU A 25 4.05 -19.14 -0.18
N SER A 26 2.85 -19.74 -0.24
CA SER A 26 2.11 -20.16 0.95
C SER A 26 2.70 -21.39 1.68
N SER A 27 3.61 -22.13 1.04
CA SER A 27 4.29 -23.30 1.63
C SER A 27 5.81 -23.21 1.43
N PRO A 28 6.62 -23.57 2.45
CA PRO A 28 8.09 -23.59 2.32
C PRO A 28 8.60 -24.49 1.20
N GLU A 29 7.90 -25.61 0.93
CA GLU A 29 8.30 -26.59 -0.09
C GLU A 29 8.17 -26.04 -1.51
N THR A 30 7.15 -25.19 -1.75
CA THR A 30 6.84 -24.62 -3.08
C THR A 30 7.32 -23.17 -3.22
N SER A 31 7.89 -22.56 -2.17
CA SER A 31 8.25 -21.15 -2.13
C SER A 31 9.22 -20.71 -3.24
N ARG A 32 10.19 -21.57 -3.59
CA ARG A 32 11.15 -21.29 -4.69
C ARG A 32 10.45 -21.23 -6.05
N GLN A 33 9.49 -22.12 -6.30
CA GLN A 33 8.71 -22.10 -7.54
C GLN A 33 7.77 -20.89 -7.58
N GLY A 34 7.13 -20.57 -6.45
CA GLY A 34 6.31 -19.37 -6.31
C GLY A 34 7.10 -18.09 -6.62
N ASN A 35 8.30 -17.96 -6.08
CA ASN A 35 9.18 -16.83 -6.38
C ASN A 35 9.54 -16.76 -7.88
N LEU A 36 9.85 -17.89 -8.51
CA LEU A 36 10.12 -17.94 -9.95
C LEU A 36 8.93 -17.47 -10.79
N PHE A 37 7.72 -17.90 -10.44
CA PHE A 37 6.49 -17.45 -11.11
C PHE A 37 6.30 -15.94 -10.96
N GLY A 38 6.57 -15.36 -9.78
CA GLY A 38 6.51 -13.92 -9.56
C GLY A 38 7.52 -13.16 -10.42
N ILE A 39 8.76 -13.62 -10.50
CA ILE A 39 9.81 -13.02 -11.32
C ILE A 39 9.43 -13.09 -12.81
N LEU A 40 8.98 -14.24 -13.31
CA LEU A 40 8.56 -14.40 -14.71
C LEU A 40 7.36 -13.51 -15.04
N GLY A 41 6.36 -13.47 -14.16
CA GLY A 41 5.19 -12.59 -14.32
C GLY A 41 5.59 -11.13 -14.42
N MET A 42 6.52 -10.67 -13.56
CA MET A 42 7.02 -9.29 -13.58
C MET A 42 7.81 -8.98 -14.85
N ILE A 43 8.70 -9.88 -15.29
CA ILE A 43 9.47 -9.71 -16.54
C ILE A 43 8.50 -9.57 -17.73
N ILE A 44 7.47 -10.41 -17.82
CA ILE A 44 6.47 -10.34 -18.88
C ILE A 44 5.74 -8.99 -18.82
N ALA A 45 5.25 -8.57 -17.64
CA ALA A 45 4.50 -7.33 -17.48
C ALA A 45 5.35 -6.11 -17.89
N ILE A 46 6.59 -6.02 -17.42
CA ILE A 46 7.51 -4.92 -17.76
C ILE A 46 7.82 -4.91 -19.26
N THR A 47 8.15 -6.07 -19.83
CA THR A 47 8.49 -6.18 -21.25
C THR A 47 7.31 -5.75 -22.14
N VAL A 48 6.10 -6.21 -21.82
CA VAL A 48 4.89 -5.83 -22.57
C VAL A 48 4.60 -4.35 -22.45
N THR A 49 4.76 -3.77 -21.24
CA THR A 49 4.58 -2.34 -21.03
C THR A 49 5.57 -1.53 -21.89
N PHE A 50 6.85 -1.88 -21.90
CA PHE A 50 7.85 -1.21 -22.73
C PHE A 50 7.56 -1.35 -24.24
N LEU A 51 7.14 -2.52 -24.69
CA LEU A 51 6.80 -2.75 -26.09
C LEU A 51 5.49 -2.04 -26.51
N SER A 52 4.63 -1.69 -25.57
CA SER A 52 3.39 -0.94 -25.82
C SER A 52 3.64 0.56 -25.97
N ILE A 53 4.71 1.11 -25.43
CA ILE A 53 5.03 2.56 -25.44
C ILE A 53 5.44 3.07 -26.84
N GLY A 54 5.62 2.25 -27.82
CA GLY A 54 5.70 2.59 -29.26
C GLY A 54 6.67 3.67 -29.75
N ASN A 55 7.00 4.69 -28.98
CA ASN A 55 7.89 5.79 -29.34
C ASN A 55 9.02 5.95 -28.32
N PHE A 56 10.25 5.79 -28.79
CA PHE A 56 11.46 6.07 -28.01
C PHE A 56 11.69 7.60 -27.93
N SER A 57 10.91 8.27 -27.09
CA SER A 57 11.11 9.69 -26.78
C SER A 57 12.17 9.86 -25.69
N THR A 58 12.64 11.11 -25.49
CA THR A 58 13.55 11.44 -24.38
C THR A 58 13.01 10.99 -23.03
N GLY A 59 11.67 11.01 -22.83
CA GLY A 59 11.00 10.49 -21.63
C GLY A 59 11.24 9.00 -21.39
N PHE A 60 11.31 8.19 -22.46
CA PHE A 60 11.61 6.76 -22.36
C PHE A 60 13.00 6.48 -21.77
N ILE A 61 13.99 7.29 -22.16
CA ILE A 61 15.38 7.18 -21.65
C ILE A 61 15.39 7.45 -20.14
N PHE A 62 14.66 8.47 -19.65
CA PHE A 62 14.53 8.74 -18.22
C PHE A 62 13.85 7.61 -17.47
N VAL A 63 12.78 7.02 -18.02
CA VAL A 63 12.11 5.87 -17.40
C VAL A 63 13.08 4.69 -17.27
N LEU A 64 13.82 4.35 -18.33
CA LEU A 64 14.81 3.27 -18.31
C LEU A 64 15.90 3.54 -17.27
N LEU A 65 16.43 4.76 -17.21
CA LEU A 65 17.44 5.17 -16.25
C LEU A 65 16.94 5.02 -14.81
N PHE A 66 15.73 5.49 -14.50
CA PHE A 66 15.16 5.37 -13.17
C PHE A 66 14.84 3.91 -12.78
N VAL A 67 14.38 3.08 -13.73
CA VAL A 67 14.16 1.64 -13.50
C VAL A 67 15.49 0.93 -13.19
N LEU A 68 16.55 1.23 -13.95
CA LEU A 68 17.87 0.66 -13.69
C LEU A 68 18.45 1.13 -12.35
N LEU A 69 18.28 2.39 -12.02
CA LEU A 69 18.78 2.98 -10.79
C LEU A 69 18.03 2.40 -9.57
N GLY A 70 16.71 2.40 -9.60
CA GLY A 70 15.87 1.83 -8.53
C GLY A 70 16.07 0.31 -8.40
N GLY A 71 16.15 -0.41 -9.52
CA GLY A 71 16.42 -1.84 -9.54
C GLY A 71 17.79 -2.20 -8.96
N SER A 72 18.85 -1.42 -9.30
CA SER A 72 20.18 -1.62 -8.74
C SER A 72 20.24 -1.37 -7.24
N ILE A 73 19.62 -0.29 -6.77
CA ILE A 73 19.51 0.01 -5.32
C ILE A 73 18.73 -1.09 -4.61
N GLY A 74 17.58 -1.50 -5.16
CA GLY A 74 16.75 -2.55 -4.59
C GLY A 74 17.47 -3.90 -4.50
N ALA A 75 18.16 -4.29 -5.58
CA ALA A 75 18.96 -5.50 -5.60
C ALA A 75 20.11 -5.45 -4.56
N PHE A 76 20.83 -4.33 -4.49
CA PHE A 76 21.89 -4.14 -3.50
C PHE A 76 21.38 -4.31 -2.05
N ILE A 77 20.25 -3.67 -1.74
CA ILE A 77 19.63 -3.79 -0.41
C ILE A 77 19.20 -5.23 -0.15
N ALA A 78 18.52 -5.87 -1.12
CA ALA A 78 18.01 -7.24 -0.98
C ALA A 78 19.11 -8.27 -0.71
N TYR A 79 20.30 -8.08 -1.30
CA TYR A 79 21.45 -8.97 -1.04
C TYR A 79 22.12 -8.74 0.33
N ARG A 80 21.96 -7.54 0.92
CA ARG A 80 22.66 -7.16 2.14
C ARG A 80 21.82 -7.26 3.41
N ILE A 81 20.51 -7.24 3.27
CA ILE A 81 19.62 -7.18 4.43
C ILE A 81 19.57 -8.53 5.16
N PRO A 82 19.73 -8.57 6.50
CA PRO A 82 19.52 -9.77 7.28
C PRO A 82 18.03 -10.12 7.35
N MET A 83 17.71 -11.41 7.48
CA MET A 83 16.31 -11.89 7.56
C MET A 83 15.52 -11.28 8.72
N THR A 84 16.22 -10.92 9.81
CA THR A 84 15.60 -10.26 10.97
C THR A 84 15.09 -8.85 10.68
N ALA A 85 15.67 -8.15 9.70
CA ALA A 85 15.29 -6.79 9.30
C ALA A 85 14.33 -6.76 8.10
N MET A 86 13.82 -7.93 7.67
CA MET A 86 12.84 -8.00 6.55
C MET A 86 11.55 -7.20 6.80
N PRO A 87 10.95 -7.19 8.02
CA PRO A 87 9.77 -6.38 8.27
C PRO A 87 10.00 -4.88 8.04
N GLU A 88 11.16 -4.38 8.44
CA GLU A 88 11.57 -2.99 8.24
C GLU A 88 11.70 -2.65 6.76
N LEU A 89 12.37 -3.52 5.99
CA LEU A 89 12.53 -3.36 4.55
C LEU A 89 11.17 -3.33 3.84
N VAL A 90 10.28 -4.25 4.21
CA VAL A 90 8.94 -4.33 3.64
C VAL A 90 8.14 -3.05 3.93
N ALA A 91 8.21 -2.53 5.17
CA ALA A 91 7.59 -1.24 5.50
C ALA A 91 8.18 -0.09 4.65
N GLY A 92 9.51 -0.05 4.49
CA GLY A 92 10.17 0.92 3.62
C GLY A 92 9.70 0.86 2.17
N PHE A 93 9.57 -0.34 1.61
CA PHE A 93 9.07 -0.51 0.24
C PHE A 93 7.60 -0.10 0.08
N HIS A 94 6.74 -0.39 1.06
CA HIS A 94 5.36 0.07 1.02
C HIS A 94 5.26 1.60 1.01
N SER A 95 6.16 2.30 1.70
CA SER A 95 6.20 3.76 1.63
C SER A 95 6.51 4.23 0.21
N LEU A 96 7.49 3.64 -0.46
CA LEU A 96 7.84 4.00 -1.85
C LEU A 96 6.71 3.68 -2.83
N VAL A 97 6.01 2.55 -2.67
CA VAL A 97 4.84 2.21 -3.49
C VAL A 97 3.71 3.22 -3.29
N GLY A 98 3.42 3.59 -2.04
CA GLY A 98 2.43 4.63 -1.74
C GLY A 98 2.79 5.97 -2.36
N LEU A 99 4.07 6.37 -2.29
CA LEU A 99 4.54 7.61 -2.90
C LEU A 99 4.47 7.58 -4.43
N ALA A 100 4.81 6.45 -5.06
CA ALA A 100 4.66 6.26 -6.49
C ALA A 100 3.19 6.44 -6.92
N ALA A 101 2.26 5.90 -6.14
CA ALA A 101 0.83 6.07 -6.35
C ALA A 101 0.41 7.55 -6.34
N VAL A 102 0.90 8.30 -5.37
CA VAL A 102 0.63 9.75 -5.29
C VAL A 102 1.19 10.49 -6.50
N PHE A 103 2.42 10.20 -6.93
CA PHE A 103 3.02 10.88 -8.08
C PHE A 103 2.31 10.55 -9.40
N VAL A 104 1.86 9.32 -9.59
CA VAL A 104 1.06 8.97 -10.78
C VAL A 104 -0.26 9.73 -10.77
N ALA A 105 -0.94 9.81 -9.64
CA ALA A 105 -2.19 10.57 -9.51
C ALA A 105 -1.97 12.08 -9.76
N ILE A 106 -0.89 12.66 -9.23
CA ILE A 106 -0.51 14.05 -9.49
C ILE A 106 -0.27 14.27 -10.99
N SER A 107 0.48 13.38 -11.63
CA SER A 107 0.78 13.46 -13.06
C SER A 107 -0.49 13.37 -13.91
N ALA A 108 -1.38 12.45 -13.57
CA ALA A 108 -2.66 12.26 -14.26
C ALA A 108 -3.62 13.47 -14.07
N PHE A 109 -3.64 14.06 -12.87
CA PHE A 109 -4.44 15.24 -12.58
C PHE A 109 -3.94 16.50 -13.32
N LEU A 110 -2.62 16.68 -13.37
CA LEU A 110 -2.00 17.85 -14.01
C LEU A 110 -2.03 17.76 -15.53
N ASN A 111 -1.93 16.55 -16.10
CA ASN A 111 -1.90 16.29 -17.53
C ASN A 111 -2.89 15.19 -17.95
N PRO A 112 -4.21 15.40 -17.78
CA PRO A 112 -5.21 14.37 -18.03
C PRO A 112 -5.26 13.92 -19.50
N GLU A 113 -4.89 14.80 -20.44
CA GLU A 113 -4.86 14.51 -21.86
C GLU A 113 -3.82 13.43 -22.22
N ALA A 114 -2.68 13.42 -21.54
CA ALA A 114 -1.64 12.41 -21.73
C ALA A 114 -2.08 10.99 -21.33
N PHE A 115 -3.10 10.89 -20.49
CA PHE A 115 -3.66 9.63 -19.99
C PHE A 115 -5.06 9.32 -20.58
N ASN A 116 -5.52 10.06 -21.58
CA ASN A 116 -6.87 9.94 -22.18
C ASN A 116 -8.03 10.07 -21.18
N LEU A 117 -7.83 10.79 -20.08
CA LEU A 117 -8.81 10.96 -19.01
C LEU A 117 -9.77 12.14 -19.24
N GLY A 118 -9.52 12.95 -20.26
CA GLY A 118 -10.25 14.19 -20.58
C GLY A 118 -9.29 15.37 -20.75
N THR A 119 -9.80 16.58 -20.55
CA THR A 119 -9.02 17.82 -20.59
C THR A 119 -8.87 18.41 -19.19
N LYS A 120 -7.91 19.31 -19.01
CA LYS A 120 -7.69 20.00 -17.73
C LYS A 120 -8.95 20.76 -17.30
N GLY A 121 -9.49 20.42 -16.14
CA GLY A 121 -10.76 20.98 -15.63
C GLY A 121 -12.02 20.26 -16.14
N ASN A 122 -11.88 19.25 -16.99
CA ASN A 122 -12.98 18.42 -17.47
C ASN A 122 -12.52 16.94 -17.59
N ILE A 123 -12.11 16.37 -16.47
CA ILE A 123 -11.70 14.96 -16.34
C ILE A 123 -12.97 14.12 -16.22
N LYS A 124 -12.97 12.93 -16.83
CA LYS A 124 -14.07 11.95 -16.70
C LYS A 124 -14.32 11.63 -15.22
N LEU A 125 -15.58 11.67 -14.80
CA LEU A 125 -15.94 11.50 -13.38
C LEU A 125 -15.41 10.19 -12.77
N GLY A 126 -15.54 9.07 -13.50
CA GLY A 126 -15.01 7.77 -13.04
C GLY A 126 -13.52 7.82 -12.77
N SER A 127 -12.74 8.29 -13.74
CA SER A 127 -11.29 8.41 -13.63
C SER A 127 -10.85 9.37 -12.52
N LEU A 128 -11.62 10.45 -12.30
CA LEU A 128 -11.34 11.39 -11.22
C LEU A 128 -11.56 10.76 -9.83
N ILE A 129 -12.62 9.95 -9.67
CA ILE A 129 -12.89 9.21 -8.44
C ILE A 129 -11.77 8.17 -8.19
N GLU A 130 -11.44 7.37 -9.19
CA GLU A 130 -10.42 6.32 -9.12
C GLU A 130 -9.05 6.90 -8.74
N MET A 131 -8.65 7.98 -9.45
CA MET A 131 -7.41 8.70 -9.19
C MET A 131 -7.38 9.32 -7.79
N SER A 132 -8.48 9.91 -7.32
CA SER A 132 -8.57 10.53 -6.01
C SER A 132 -8.48 9.50 -4.88
N ILE A 133 -9.14 8.35 -5.03
CA ILE A 133 -9.03 7.22 -4.08
C ILE A 133 -7.62 6.66 -4.11
N GLY A 134 -7.05 6.40 -5.28
CA GLY A 134 -5.68 5.91 -5.43
C GLY A 134 -4.65 6.84 -4.79
N ALA A 135 -4.81 8.15 -4.99
CA ALA A 135 -3.96 9.19 -4.38
C ALA A 135 -4.10 9.22 -2.85
N ALA A 136 -5.33 9.19 -2.33
CA ALA A 136 -5.59 9.22 -0.90
C ALA A 136 -5.03 7.97 -0.20
N VAL A 137 -5.32 6.78 -0.72
CA VAL A 137 -4.80 5.53 -0.16
C VAL A 137 -3.28 5.46 -0.29
N GLY A 138 -2.71 5.92 -1.40
CA GLY A 138 -1.26 6.02 -1.60
C GLY A 138 -0.60 6.95 -0.57
N ALA A 139 -1.18 8.11 -0.30
CA ALA A 139 -0.67 9.07 0.70
C ALA A 139 -0.73 8.49 2.13
N ILE A 140 -1.83 7.82 2.49
CA ILE A 140 -1.98 7.11 3.77
C ILE A 140 -0.92 6.01 3.89
N THR A 141 -0.73 5.24 2.83
CA THR A 141 0.26 4.15 2.80
C THR A 141 1.67 4.69 2.98
N PHE A 142 2.04 5.76 2.27
CA PHE A 142 3.36 6.38 2.39
C PHE A 142 3.63 6.83 3.83
N SER A 143 2.78 7.70 4.36
CA SER A 143 3.00 8.31 5.68
C SER A 143 2.92 7.29 6.82
N GLY A 144 1.97 6.35 6.75
CA GLY A 144 1.86 5.27 7.72
C GLY A 144 3.06 4.32 7.70
N SER A 145 3.54 3.97 6.51
CA SER A 145 4.70 3.08 6.35
C SER A 145 6.01 3.71 6.85
N ILE A 146 6.17 5.03 6.72
CA ILE A 146 7.32 5.74 7.32
C ILE A 146 7.31 5.58 8.84
N ILE A 147 6.16 5.78 9.51
CA ILE A 147 6.08 5.61 10.96
C ILE A 147 6.34 4.16 11.37
N ALA A 148 5.78 3.19 10.64
CA ALA A 148 6.04 1.78 10.89
C ALA A 148 7.54 1.45 10.76
N PHE A 149 8.19 1.93 9.70
CA PHE A 149 9.63 1.78 9.48
C PHE A 149 10.45 2.38 10.63
N LEU A 150 10.17 3.62 11.02
CA LEU A 150 10.89 4.31 12.10
C LEU A 150 10.73 3.62 13.45
N LYS A 151 9.57 3.05 13.75
CA LYS A 151 9.33 2.28 14.97
C LYS A 151 10.06 0.94 14.96
N LEU A 152 10.08 0.24 13.84
CA LEU A 152 10.76 -1.03 13.68
C LEU A 152 12.29 -0.87 13.77
N GLN A 153 12.84 0.18 13.18
CA GLN A 153 14.26 0.54 13.25
C GLN A 153 14.70 1.02 14.65
N GLY A 154 13.74 1.23 15.58
CA GLY A 154 14.05 1.77 16.91
C GLY A 154 14.45 3.25 16.91
N ILE A 155 14.35 3.95 15.77
CA ILE A 155 14.57 5.41 15.69
C ILE A 155 13.45 6.15 16.43
N MET A 156 12.22 5.66 16.29
CA MET A 156 11.06 6.12 17.04
C MET A 156 10.71 5.10 18.12
N SER A 157 10.30 5.58 19.31
CA SER A 157 9.88 4.68 20.39
C SER A 157 8.79 3.70 19.91
N GLY A 158 8.98 2.41 20.17
CA GLY A 158 7.99 1.38 19.91
C GLY A 158 6.75 1.44 20.82
N SER A 159 6.74 2.33 21.83
CA SER A 159 5.57 2.50 22.69
C SER A 159 4.42 3.20 21.95
N PRO A 160 3.16 2.82 22.24
CA PRO A 160 1.99 3.51 21.70
C PRO A 160 1.94 4.97 22.16
N ILE A 161 1.76 5.90 21.22
CA ILE A 161 1.54 7.32 21.54
C ILE A 161 0.04 7.59 21.38
N VAL A 162 -0.68 7.61 22.50
CA VAL A 162 -2.14 7.74 22.53
C VAL A 162 -2.51 9.11 23.13
N PHE A 163 -3.49 9.77 22.54
CA PHE A 163 -4.03 11.03 23.04
C PHE A 163 -5.56 11.02 23.12
N LYS A 164 -6.13 11.82 24.04
CA LYS A 164 -7.59 11.91 24.20
C LYS A 164 -8.25 12.47 22.92
N GLY A 165 -9.30 11.81 22.44
CA GLY A 165 -10.01 12.25 21.23
C GLY A 165 -9.43 11.75 19.91
N GLN A 166 -8.47 10.83 19.92
CA GLN A 166 -7.83 10.26 18.73
C GLN A 166 -8.85 9.62 17.77
N HIS A 167 -9.76 8.76 18.27
CA HIS A 167 -10.73 8.09 17.44
C HIS A 167 -11.73 9.04 16.75
N PRO A 168 -12.37 9.99 17.44
CA PRO A 168 -13.24 10.97 16.78
C PRO A 168 -12.44 11.85 15.78
N LEU A 169 -11.20 12.22 16.10
CA LEU A 169 -10.37 12.99 15.18
C LEU A 169 -10.10 12.19 13.90
N ASN A 170 -9.66 10.93 13.99
CA ASN A 170 -9.42 10.07 12.84
C ASN A 170 -10.71 9.87 12.01
N ALA A 171 -11.85 9.68 12.66
CA ALA A 171 -13.14 9.55 11.98
C ALA A 171 -13.52 10.84 11.24
N ILE A 172 -13.36 12.01 11.85
CA ILE A 172 -13.61 13.31 11.21
C ILE A 172 -12.70 13.50 9.99
N ILE A 173 -11.42 13.17 10.09
CA ILE A 173 -10.48 13.29 8.97
C ILE A 173 -10.85 12.31 7.84
N LEU A 174 -11.23 11.07 8.15
CA LEU A 174 -11.69 10.12 7.13
C LEU A 174 -12.96 10.61 6.41
N ILE A 175 -13.92 11.14 7.15
CA ILE A 175 -15.13 11.74 6.59
C ILE A 175 -14.75 12.96 5.72
N SER A 176 -13.82 13.79 6.17
CA SER A 176 -13.36 14.96 5.40
C SER A 176 -12.70 14.55 4.09
N ILE A 177 -11.96 13.44 4.03
CA ILE A 177 -11.41 12.88 2.78
C ILE A 177 -12.54 12.54 1.80
N VAL A 178 -13.61 11.86 2.27
CA VAL A 178 -14.75 11.51 1.42
C VAL A 178 -15.45 12.78 0.89
N ILE A 179 -15.64 13.78 1.74
CA ILE A 179 -16.21 15.07 1.35
C ILE A 179 -15.32 15.79 0.33
N LEU A 180 -14.00 15.79 0.55
CA LEU A 180 -13.04 16.41 -0.38
C LEU A 180 -13.04 15.72 -1.74
N ILE A 181 -13.15 14.40 -1.80
CA ILE A 181 -13.29 13.66 -3.06
C ILE A 181 -14.59 14.10 -3.78
N TYR A 182 -15.71 14.18 -3.05
CA TYR A 182 -16.98 14.64 -3.62
C TYR A 182 -16.88 16.05 -4.17
N LEU A 183 -16.32 16.99 -3.40
CA LEU A 183 -16.14 18.39 -3.82
C LEU A 183 -15.17 18.51 -5.00
N LEU A 184 -14.11 17.67 -5.02
CA LEU A 184 -13.18 17.61 -6.14
C LEU A 184 -13.87 17.12 -7.41
N CYS A 185 -14.73 16.12 -7.31
CA CYS A 185 -15.54 15.64 -8.43
C CYS A 185 -16.51 16.70 -8.97
N ALA A 186 -17.05 17.55 -8.09
CA ALA A 186 -17.98 18.59 -8.47
C ALA A 186 -17.30 19.82 -9.11
N SER A 187 -16.11 20.21 -8.62
CA SER A 187 -15.45 21.46 -9.02
C SER A 187 -14.17 21.29 -9.82
N GLN A 188 -13.55 20.12 -9.77
CA GLN A 188 -12.25 19.80 -10.40
C GLN A 188 -11.12 20.80 -10.06
N SER A 189 -11.21 21.40 -8.87
CA SER A 189 -10.27 22.44 -8.42
C SER A 189 -8.93 21.85 -8.00
N SER A 190 -7.84 22.41 -8.53
CA SER A 190 -6.47 22.02 -8.16
C SER A 190 -6.20 22.19 -6.65
N SER A 191 -6.74 23.24 -6.03
CA SER A 191 -6.58 23.47 -4.59
C SER A 191 -7.18 22.34 -3.75
N LEU A 192 -8.37 21.83 -4.13
CA LEU A 192 -8.99 20.71 -3.42
C LEU A 192 -8.18 19.41 -3.56
N PHE A 193 -7.56 19.18 -4.71
CA PHE A 193 -6.70 18.03 -4.91
C PHE A 193 -5.47 18.06 -3.97
N TRP A 194 -4.81 19.22 -3.85
CA TRP A 194 -3.68 19.37 -2.92
C TRP A 194 -4.09 19.27 -1.45
N ILE A 195 -5.26 19.81 -1.09
CA ILE A 195 -5.81 19.67 0.27
C ILE A 195 -6.12 18.20 0.56
N LEU A 196 -6.74 17.48 -0.39
CA LEU A 196 -6.99 16.04 -0.27
C LEU A 196 -5.72 15.26 0.03
N LEU A 197 -4.63 15.52 -0.71
CA LEU A 197 -3.34 14.88 -0.47
C LEU A 197 -2.79 15.21 0.91
N ALA A 198 -2.77 16.48 1.30
CA ALA A 198 -2.26 16.91 2.61
C ALA A 198 -3.01 16.26 3.78
N VAL A 199 -4.35 16.21 3.70
CA VAL A 199 -5.21 15.56 4.69
C VAL A 199 -4.97 14.05 4.72
N SER A 200 -4.78 13.42 3.55
CA SER A 200 -4.51 11.98 3.44
C SER A 200 -3.12 11.61 3.99
N PHE A 201 -2.11 12.43 3.79
CA PHE A 201 -0.80 12.24 4.44
C PHE A 201 -0.92 12.36 5.96
N SER A 202 -1.69 13.33 6.46
CA SER A 202 -1.83 13.56 7.90
C SER A 202 -2.49 12.38 8.61
N ILE A 203 -3.53 11.79 8.03
CA ILE A 203 -4.21 10.65 8.66
C ILE A 203 -3.33 9.40 8.68
N GLY A 204 -2.49 9.16 7.68
CA GLY A 204 -1.58 8.02 7.69
C GLY A 204 -0.61 8.04 8.88
N PHE A 205 -0.10 9.22 9.27
CA PHE A 205 0.66 9.38 10.51
C PHE A 205 -0.20 9.06 11.74
N LEU A 206 -1.38 9.65 11.83
CA LEU A 206 -2.26 9.51 13.00
C LEU A 206 -2.78 8.09 13.23
N LEU A 207 -2.93 7.29 12.19
CA LEU A 207 -3.36 5.90 12.29
C LEU A 207 -2.29 4.98 12.88
N ILE A 208 -1.01 5.20 12.57
CA ILE A 208 0.07 4.28 12.92
C ILE A 208 0.83 4.69 14.19
N ILE A 209 0.88 5.99 14.51
CA ILE A 209 1.54 6.49 15.73
C ILE A 209 1.07 5.82 17.02
N PRO A 210 -0.26 5.54 17.22
CA PRO A 210 -0.76 4.93 18.43
C PRO A 210 -0.51 3.43 18.55
N ILE A 211 -0.04 2.77 17.47
CA ILE A 211 0.13 1.32 17.46
C ILE A 211 1.50 0.96 18.04
N GLY A 212 1.54 0.00 18.94
CA GLY A 212 2.77 -0.48 19.58
C GLY A 212 3.67 -1.29 18.65
N GLY A 213 4.96 -1.36 18.98
CA GLY A 213 5.94 -2.15 18.23
C GLY A 213 5.62 -3.65 18.16
N ALA A 214 5.01 -4.20 19.20
CA ALA A 214 4.59 -5.60 19.23
C ALA A 214 3.51 -5.93 18.21
N ASP A 215 2.67 -4.94 17.84
CA ASP A 215 1.56 -5.09 16.89
C ASP A 215 1.94 -4.72 15.46
N MET A 216 3.20 -4.31 15.23
CA MET A 216 3.70 -3.91 13.90
C MET A 216 3.55 -4.97 12.80
N PRO A 217 3.64 -6.28 13.04
CA PRO A 217 3.38 -7.27 11.99
C PRO A 217 1.98 -7.15 11.37
N VAL A 218 0.95 -6.86 12.18
CA VAL A 218 -0.42 -6.63 11.69
C VAL A 218 -0.49 -5.34 10.87
N VAL A 219 0.19 -4.28 11.34
CA VAL A 219 0.26 -2.99 10.65
C VAL A 219 0.92 -3.14 9.27
N ILE A 220 2.04 -3.85 9.18
CA ILE A 220 2.74 -4.09 7.90
C ILE A 220 1.82 -4.81 6.93
N SER A 221 1.10 -5.84 7.38
CA SER A 221 0.13 -6.56 6.54
C SER A 221 -1.01 -5.65 6.08
N MET A 222 -1.49 -4.75 6.94
CA MET A 222 -2.52 -3.77 6.59
C MET A 222 -2.01 -2.71 5.60
N LEU A 223 -0.79 -2.22 5.79
CA LEU A 223 -0.14 -1.30 4.85
C LEU A 223 0.14 -1.96 3.49
N ASN A 224 0.47 -3.27 3.49
CA ASN A 224 0.54 -4.06 2.27
C ASN A 224 -0.82 -4.08 1.54
N SER A 225 -1.92 -4.27 2.27
CA SER A 225 -3.26 -4.19 1.69
C SER A 225 -3.53 -2.80 1.09
N TYR A 226 -3.20 -1.73 1.79
CA TYR A 226 -3.38 -0.37 1.30
C TYR A 226 -2.53 -0.08 0.06
N SER A 227 -1.27 -0.54 0.02
CA SER A 227 -0.43 -0.42 -1.17
C SER A 227 -1.01 -1.17 -2.37
N GLY A 228 -1.61 -2.33 -2.15
CA GLY A 228 -2.33 -3.08 -3.19
C GLY A 228 -3.55 -2.31 -3.71
N TRP A 229 -4.38 -1.75 -2.83
CA TRP A 229 -5.53 -0.94 -3.24
C TRP A 229 -5.12 0.35 -3.95
N ALA A 230 -4.03 1.00 -3.53
CA ALA A 230 -3.47 2.15 -4.22
C ALA A 230 -3.01 1.78 -5.63
N ALA A 231 -2.31 0.65 -5.78
CA ALA A 231 -1.88 0.14 -7.08
C ALA A 231 -3.07 -0.20 -7.99
N ALA A 232 -4.14 -0.80 -7.46
CA ALA A 232 -5.36 -1.06 -8.22
C ALA A 232 -6.03 0.24 -8.69
N GLY A 233 -6.16 1.23 -7.81
CA GLY A 233 -6.73 2.54 -8.14
C GLY A 233 -5.97 3.24 -9.27
N ILE A 234 -4.64 3.21 -9.23
CA ILE A 234 -3.80 3.71 -10.32
C ILE A 234 -3.95 2.85 -11.57
N GLY A 235 -4.06 1.53 -11.41
CA GLY A 235 -4.30 0.62 -12.51
C GLY A 235 -5.57 0.98 -13.29
N PHE A 236 -6.65 1.37 -12.61
CA PHE A 236 -7.86 1.89 -13.25
C PHE A 236 -7.58 3.21 -13.96
N THR A 237 -6.91 4.15 -13.31
CA THR A 237 -6.55 5.44 -13.91
C THR A 237 -5.69 5.29 -15.18
N LEU A 238 -4.77 4.32 -15.20
CA LEU A 238 -3.88 4.05 -16.34
C LEU A 238 -4.46 3.05 -17.35
N GLU A 239 -5.68 2.53 -17.12
CA GLU A 239 -6.29 1.44 -17.90
C GLU A 239 -5.36 0.20 -18.02
N ASN A 240 -4.53 -0.05 -17.00
CA ASN A 240 -3.56 -1.14 -16.99
C ASN A 240 -4.10 -2.36 -16.23
N THR A 241 -4.58 -3.35 -16.99
CA THR A 241 -5.19 -4.58 -16.44
C THR A 241 -4.25 -5.37 -15.52
N ALA A 242 -2.95 -5.44 -15.83
CA ALA A 242 -1.98 -6.16 -14.99
C ALA A 242 -1.87 -5.48 -13.61
N LEU A 243 -1.85 -4.16 -13.58
CA LEU A 243 -1.76 -3.38 -12.33
C LEU A 243 -3.05 -3.49 -11.51
N ILE A 244 -4.22 -3.51 -12.17
CA ILE A 244 -5.51 -3.75 -11.51
C ILE A 244 -5.53 -5.12 -10.85
N ILE A 245 -5.19 -6.18 -11.59
CA ILE A 245 -5.21 -7.56 -11.10
C ILE A 245 -4.22 -7.72 -9.94
N THR A 246 -2.98 -7.30 -10.11
CA THR A 246 -1.95 -7.44 -9.06
C THR A 246 -2.28 -6.62 -7.84
N GLY A 247 -2.75 -5.39 -8.02
CA GLY A 247 -3.18 -4.53 -6.92
C GLY A 247 -4.35 -5.12 -6.14
N ALA A 248 -5.37 -5.64 -6.82
CA ALA A 248 -6.50 -6.30 -6.19
C ALA A 248 -6.09 -7.57 -5.42
N LEU A 249 -5.19 -8.40 -5.98
CA LEU A 249 -4.67 -9.60 -5.34
C LEU A 249 -3.88 -9.26 -4.07
N VAL A 250 -2.95 -8.30 -4.16
CA VAL A 250 -2.12 -7.87 -3.02
C VAL A 250 -3.00 -7.20 -1.95
N GLY A 251 -3.93 -6.34 -2.36
CA GLY A 251 -4.87 -5.67 -1.47
C GLY A 251 -5.73 -6.65 -0.69
N SER A 252 -6.34 -7.61 -1.39
CA SER A 252 -7.19 -8.63 -0.77
C SER A 252 -6.39 -9.57 0.13
N SER A 253 -5.24 -10.07 -0.33
CA SER A 253 -4.40 -10.99 0.47
C SER A 253 -3.87 -10.32 1.73
N GLY A 254 -3.47 -9.06 1.66
CA GLY A 254 -3.04 -8.27 2.81
C GLY A 254 -4.17 -8.05 3.82
N ALA A 255 -5.40 -7.76 3.37
CA ALA A 255 -6.57 -7.60 4.23
C ALA A 255 -6.92 -8.91 4.96
N ILE A 256 -6.93 -10.04 4.23
CA ILE A 256 -7.19 -11.36 4.81
C ILE A 256 -6.11 -11.71 5.85
N LEU A 257 -4.85 -11.49 5.52
CA LEU A 257 -3.74 -11.77 6.43
C LEU A 257 -3.84 -10.91 7.70
N SER A 258 -4.13 -9.61 7.56
CA SER A 258 -4.33 -8.70 8.70
C SER A 258 -5.47 -9.17 9.60
N TYR A 259 -6.59 -9.60 9.00
CA TYR A 259 -7.73 -10.13 9.75
C TYR A 259 -7.36 -11.39 10.54
N ILE A 260 -6.66 -12.35 9.91
CA ILE A 260 -6.23 -13.59 10.56
C ILE A 260 -5.25 -13.29 11.70
N MET A 261 -4.29 -12.36 11.47
CA MET A 261 -3.32 -11.95 12.49
C MET A 261 -4.00 -11.25 13.67
N CYS A 262 -4.94 -10.34 13.42
CA CYS A 262 -5.76 -9.70 14.47
C CYS A 262 -6.48 -10.75 15.32
N LYS A 263 -7.10 -11.74 14.67
CA LYS A 263 -7.78 -12.83 15.37
C LYS A 263 -6.80 -13.68 16.20
N GLY A 264 -5.61 -13.98 15.68
CA GLY A 264 -4.57 -14.72 16.39
C GLY A 264 -4.01 -13.97 17.60
N MET A 265 -3.98 -12.64 17.54
CA MET A 265 -3.51 -11.77 18.64
C MET A 265 -4.64 -11.31 19.57
N ASN A 266 -5.87 -11.81 19.36
CA ASN A 266 -7.07 -11.42 20.12
C ASN A 266 -7.39 -9.92 20.05
N HIS A 267 -7.12 -9.30 18.93
CA HIS A 267 -7.42 -7.90 18.66
C HIS A 267 -8.58 -7.73 17.68
N SER A 268 -9.36 -6.66 17.83
CA SER A 268 -10.41 -6.32 16.86
C SER A 268 -9.79 -5.73 15.58
N PHE A 269 -10.12 -6.31 14.44
CA PHE A 269 -9.67 -5.79 13.13
C PHE A 269 -10.10 -4.33 12.88
N PHE A 270 -11.29 -3.96 13.32
CA PHE A 270 -11.77 -2.57 13.20
C PHE A 270 -10.98 -1.60 14.07
N ASN A 271 -10.55 -2.02 15.27
CA ASN A 271 -9.69 -1.19 16.11
C ASN A 271 -8.35 -0.91 15.45
N VAL A 272 -7.82 -1.86 14.67
CA VAL A 272 -6.58 -1.66 13.91
C VAL A 272 -6.78 -0.62 12.83
N ILE A 273 -7.83 -0.74 12.03
CA ILE A 273 -8.14 0.19 10.92
C ILE A 273 -8.33 1.62 11.44
N LEU A 274 -8.94 1.78 12.61
CA LEU A 274 -9.21 3.09 13.22
C LEU A 274 -8.05 3.63 14.07
N GLY A 275 -6.91 2.92 14.14
CA GLY A 275 -5.75 3.32 14.94
C GLY A 275 -5.98 3.16 16.45
N GLY A 276 -6.77 2.17 16.88
CA GLY A 276 -7.22 1.98 18.25
C GLY A 276 -6.44 0.98 19.11
N PHE A 277 -5.30 0.48 18.64
CA PHE A 277 -4.43 -0.39 19.46
C PHE A 277 -3.82 0.38 20.61
N GLY A 278 -3.96 -0.08 21.82
CA GLY A 278 -3.22 0.41 22.98
C GLY A 278 -4.05 1.12 24.04
N ALA A 279 -5.29 1.53 23.76
CA ALA A 279 -6.15 2.16 24.77
C ALA A 279 -6.94 1.14 25.64
N THR A 280 -7.07 -0.10 25.18
CA THR A 280 -7.93 -1.12 25.85
C THR A 280 -7.18 -2.05 26.79
N GLU A 281 -5.86 -2.20 26.70
CA GLU A 281 -5.12 -3.11 27.58
C GLU A 281 -4.74 -2.53 28.96
N SER A 282 -4.66 -1.18 29.06
CA SER A 282 -4.33 -0.54 30.36
C SER A 282 -5.49 -0.42 31.32
N SER A 283 -6.72 -0.65 30.89
CA SER A 283 -7.91 -0.54 31.75
C SER A 283 -8.52 -1.86 32.19
N SER A 284 -8.08 -3.01 31.67
CA SER A 284 -8.61 -4.33 32.04
C SER A 284 -7.71 -5.17 32.96
N SER A 285 -6.54 -4.66 33.35
CA SER A 285 -5.62 -5.40 34.22
C SER A 285 -5.84 -5.19 35.75
N SER A 286 -6.94 -4.58 36.16
CA SER A 286 -7.27 -4.44 37.59
C SER A 286 -8.41 -5.38 38.07
N SER A 287 -8.77 -6.41 37.33
CA SER A 287 -9.60 -7.48 37.86
C SER A 287 -8.75 -8.64 38.35
N ASN A 288 -8.60 -8.75 39.65
CA ASN A 288 -8.17 -9.90 40.47
C ASN A 288 -7.79 -11.17 39.66
N LYS A 289 -6.54 -11.27 39.24
CA LYS A 289 -5.98 -12.58 38.92
C LYS A 289 -5.67 -13.26 40.25
N GLU A 290 -6.51 -14.19 40.71
CA GLU A 290 -6.14 -15.20 41.68
C GLU A 290 -4.80 -15.82 41.24
N GLN A 291 -3.76 -15.54 41.98
CA GLN A 291 -2.46 -16.21 41.81
C GLN A 291 -2.67 -17.68 42.11
N ARG A 292 -2.85 -18.52 41.10
CA ARG A 292 -2.78 -19.95 41.25
C ARG A 292 -1.34 -20.33 41.58
N PRO A 293 -1.08 -21.01 42.72
CA PRO A 293 0.29 -21.41 43.08
C PRO A 293 0.86 -22.36 42.03
N VAL A 294 1.98 -21.97 41.46
CA VAL A 294 2.74 -22.84 40.56
C VAL A 294 3.41 -23.90 41.38
N LYS A 295 3.01 -25.18 41.24
CA LYS A 295 3.79 -26.32 41.83
C LYS A 295 5.07 -26.47 41.02
N SER A 296 6.21 -26.26 41.69
CA SER A 296 7.49 -26.68 41.15
C SER A 296 7.53 -28.22 41.19
N GLY A 297 7.61 -28.84 40.00
CA GLY A 297 7.93 -30.26 39.89
C GLY A 297 9.41 -30.50 40.10
N ASN A 298 9.78 -31.50 40.89
CA ASN A 298 11.15 -32.06 40.97
C ASN A 298 11.45 -32.80 39.68
#